data_542a24fa9c912f76683f6683481414ab
#
_entry.id   542a24fa9c912f76683f6683481414ab
#
_cell.length_a   1.000
_cell.length_b   1.000
_cell.length_c   1.000
_cell.angle_alpha   90.00
_cell.angle_beta   90.00
_cell.angle_gamma   90.00
#
_symmetry.space_group_name_H-M   'P 1'
#
loop_
_entity.id
_entity.type
_entity.pdbx_description
1 polymer ?
#
loop_
_entity_poly.entity_id
_entity_poly.type
_entity_poly.pdbx_seq_one_letter_code
_entity_poly.pdbx_strand_id
1 'polypeptide(L)'
;MTFGWKLYGDGKTPPLGEAVAPDERLSWPRTVGIGAQHVVAMFGATFVFPLIMGLDANLAIMMSGVATIIFLLIVKNRVPSYLGTSAAFVGGVAAIRANGGDSSDVVGAILIAGVVLALVGVLIHFAGLGMINKVLPPAVTGAVVMLIGFNLAPVAAKTYWPQDQWVALATMTFVIVASLALRGFLARIAILLGLVFGYLLSVLLDATAGPITSVLGGATEATEHDRISFDTVGDADWIGTPDFTAPSFSVKFSLLVIPAVIALVAENVGHVKAVAEMTKRDLDPMMGRAVMADGVGTVIASAVGGSPTTTYAENIGVMAATRVYSTAAYYVAAIVAILLGLCPKFGALINIVPGGVLGGITVVLYGMIGLLGAKIWKENRVDFANPINLVPLAAGIIIGIGDVTLTFSDDFSLNGIALGSIVAVVAWHLARALAPADMKAALLREGTHPASGSTLGHGSDAPDPSSVDEVGRPGVTDGRTPGTGAHSR
;
A
#
# COMPACT_ATOMS: atom_id res chain seq x y z
N MET A 1 21.30 -5.85 21.60
CA MET A 1 19.94 -5.26 21.46
C MET A 1 19.58 -4.65 22.81
N THR A 2 19.43 -3.36 22.89
CA THR A 2 18.96 -2.70 24.12
C THR A 2 17.45 -2.51 23.98
N PHE A 3 16.66 -3.26 24.77
CA PHE A 3 15.21 -3.03 24.94
C PHE A 3 14.91 -1.83 25.85
N GLY A 4 15.87 -0.92 26.05
CA GLY A 4 15.72 0.26 26.88
C GLY A 4 15.48 1.50 26.05
N TRP A 5 14.21 1.88 25.83
CA TRP A 5 13.88 3.18 25.26
C TRP A 5 14.06 4.26 26.32
N LYS A 6 14.85 5.28 25.99
CA LYS A 6 15.02 6.46 26.85
C LYS A 6 13.72 7.26 26.90
N LEU A 7 13.41 7.82 28.06
CA LEU A 7 12.26 8.75 28.14
C LEU A 7 12.64 10.05 27.42
N TYR A 8 11.82 10.46 26.46
CA TYR A 8 11.96 11.75 25.80
C TYR A 8 11.50 12.87 26.74
N GLY A 9 12.38 13.80 27.09
CA GLY A 9 12.10 14.92 27.95
C GLY A 9 11.30 14.54 29.21
N ASP A 10 10.14 15.20 29.40
CA ASP A 10 9.19 14.91 30.48
C ASP A 10 8.14 13.82 30.09
N GLY A 11 8.34 13.15 28.97
CA GLY A 11 7.43 12.13 28.44
C GLY A 11 6.16 12.67 27.77
N LYS A 12 6.11 13.98 27.49
CA LYS A 12 5.01 14.63 26.75
C LYS A 12 5.28 14.66 25.25
N THR A 13 4.23 15.00 24.50
CA THR A 13 4.30 15.17 23.04
C THR A 13 5.37 16.21 22.67
N PRO A 14 6.22 15.96 21.67
CA PRO A 14 7.30 16.86 21.30
C PRO A 14 6.75 18.20 20.80
N PRO A 15 7.40 19.34 21.15
CA PRO A 15 7.06 20.64 20.62
C PRO A 15 7.26 20.71 19.11
N LEU A 16 6.74 21.79 18.48
CA LEU A 16 6.91 22.02 17.04
C LEU A 16 8.41 22.05 16.68
N GLY A 17 8.82 21.28 15.68
CA GLY A 17 10.20 21.18 15.22
C GLY A 17 11.03 20.06 15.86
N GLU A 18 10.53 19.43 16.92
CA GLU A 18 11.18 18.29 17.56
C GLU A 18 10.44 16.96 17.25
N ALA A 19 11.13 15.84 17.40
CA ALA A 19 10.58 14.50 17.21
C ALA A 19 11.18 13.51 18.21
N VAL A 20 10.39 12.53 18.62
CA VAL A 20 10.84 11.40 19.44
C VAL A 20 11.59 10.40 18.57
N ALA A 21 12.84 10.13 18.89
CA ALA A 21 13.69 9.23 18.11
C ALA A 21 13.28 7.75 18.25
N PRO A 22 13.72 6.86 17.33
CA PRO A 22 13.38 5.43 17.37
C PRO A 22 13.77 4.71 18.68
N ASP A 23 14.81 5.16 19.34
CA ASP A 23 15.36 4.65 20.60
C ASP A 23 14.85 5.40 21.83
N GLU A 24 13.88 6.28 21.66
CA GLU A 24 13.20 7.03 22.72
C GLU A 24 11.72 6.64 22.83
N ARG A 25 11.06 7.01 23.90
CA ARG A 25 9.62 6.86 24.11
C ARG A 25 9.03 8.05 24.88
N LEU A 26 7.74 8.24 24.70
CA LEU A 26 6.92 9.09 25.59
C LEU A 26 6.66 8.37 26.93
N SER A 27 5.91 8.99 27.83
CA SER A 27 5.34 8.26 28.98
C SER A 27 4.53 7.04 28.48
N TRP A 28 4.51 5.94 29.24
CA TRP A 28 3.87 4.71 28.78
C TRP A 28 2.40 4.90 28.37
N PRO A 29 1.52 5.64 29.09
CA PRO A 29 0.15 5.84 28.65
C PRO A 29 0.08 6.52 27.25
N ARG A 30 0.96 7.48 26.96
CA ARG A 30 1.02 8.13 25.65
C ARG A 30 1.60 7.23 24.57
N THR A 31 2.62 6.46 24.90
CA THR A 31 3.19 5.47 23.97
C THR A 31 2.15 4.43 23.59
N VAL A 32 1.33 3.97 24.55
CA VAL A 32 0.19 3.07 24.28
C VAL A 32 -0.86 3.76 23.39
N GLY A 33 -1.18 5.02 23.63
CA GLY A 33 -2.11 5.78 22.78
C GLY A 33 -1.59 5.92 21.33
N ILE A 34 -0.29 6.18 21.15
CA ILE A 34 0.32 6.20 19.80
C ILE A 34 0.31 4.79 19.17
N GLY A 35 0.62 3.74 19.94
CA GLY A 35 0.51 2.36 19.45
C GLY A 35 -0.89 2.03 18.97
N ALA A 36 -1.93 2.43 19.71
CA ALA A 36 -3.32 2.27 19.28
C ALA A 36 -3.63 3.03 17.98
N GLN A 37 -3.10 4.25 17.79
CA GLN A 37 -3.23 4.98 16.52
C GLN A 37 -2.58 4.23 15.35
N HIS A 38 -1.45 3.57 15.57
CA HIS A 38 -0.83 2.73 14.53
C HIS A 38 -1.71 1.55 14.16
N VAL A 39 -2.39 0.90 15.11
CA VAL A 39 -3.34 -0.18 14.85
C VAL A 39 -4.52 0.33 14.02
N VAL A 40 -5.12 1.47 14.40
CA VAL A 40 -6.23 2.06 13.65
C VAL A 40 -5.82 2.44 12.23
N ALA A 41 -4.61 2.95 12.04
CA ALA A 41 -4.12 3.35 10.71
C ALA A 41 -3.90 2.15 9.76
N MET A 42 -3.40 1.03 10.26
CA MET A 42 -3.15 -0.17 9.46
C MET A 42 -4.43 -0.98 9.18
N PHE A 43 -5.49 -0.70 9.93
CA PHE A 43 -6.67 -1.55 9.99
C PHE A 43 -7.30 -1.78 8.62
N GLY A 44 -7.54 -0.69 7.86
CA GLY A 44 -8.24 -0.73 6.58
C GLY A 44 -7.61 -1.71 5.58
N ALA A 45 -6.29 -1.72 5.46
CA ALA A 45 -5.60 -2.60 4.51
C ALA A 45 -5.35 -4.00 5.09
N THR A 46 -5.04 -4.11 6.39
CA THR A 46 -4.62 -5.39 7.00
C THR A 46 -5.74 -6.42 7.04
N PHE A 47 -7.01 -6.03 7.02
CA PHE A 47 -8.11 -7.01 6.97
C PHE A 47 -8.84 -7.07 5.61
N VAL A 48 -8.90 -5.98 4.85
CA VAL A 48 -9.54 -6.00 3.52
C VAL A 48 -8.83 -6.97 2.58
N PHE A 49 -7.51 -6.95 2.54
CA PHE A 49 -6.77 -7.82 1.62
C PHE A 49 -6.84 -9.31 1.97
N PRO A 50 -6.77 -9.76 3.23
CA PRO A 50 -7.03 -11.17 3.54
C PRO A 50 -8.42 -11.62 3.12
N LEU A 51 -9.47 -10.84 3.35
CA LEU A 51 -10.83 -11.16 2.90
C LEU A 51 -10.89 -11.37 1.38
N ILE A 52 -10.27 -10.46 0.61
CA ILE A 52 -10.23 -10.55 -0.85
C ILE A 52 -9.45 -11.80 -1.31
N MET A 53 -8.40 -12.19 -0.59
CA MET A 53 -7.61 -13.38 -0.87
C MET A 53 -8.25 -14.69 -0.37
N GLY A 54 -9.35 -14.61 0.39
CA GLY A 54 -10.00 -15.75 1.03
C GLY A 54 -9.15 -16.38 2.11
N LEU A 55 -8.40 -15.54 2.86
CA LEU A 55 -7.57 -15.93 4.01
C LEU A 55 -8.22 -15.45 5.30
N ASP A 56 -7.92 -16.12 6.42
CA ASP A 56 -8.44 -15.76 7.73
C ASP A 56 -7.96 -14.37 8.19
N ALA A 57 -8.90 -13.47 8.44
CA ALA A 57 -8.61 -12.08 8.81
C ALA A 57 -8.04 -11.96 10.24
N ASN A 58 -8.49 -12.82 11.19
CA ASN A 58 -7.95 -12.83 12.55
C ASN A 58 -6.49 -13.28 12.55
N LEU A 59 -6.19 -14.34 11.82
CA LEU A 59 -4.82 -14.84 11.66
C LEU A 59 -3.94 -13.81 10.97
N ALA A 60 -4.44 -13.14 9.95
CA ALA A 60 -3.72 -12.08 9.26
C ALA A 60 -3.35 -10.92 10.19
N ILE A 61 -4.28 -10.46 11.02
CA ILE A 61 -4.04 -9.40 12.00
C ILE A 61 -3.06 -9.87 13.09
N MET A 62 -3.24 -11.07 13.62
CA MET A 62 -2.33 -11.65 14.62
C MET A 62 -0.90 -11.72 14.07
N MET A 63 -0.75 -12.25 12.84
CA MET A 63 0.57 -12.43 12.22
C MET A 63 1.19 -11.11 11.77
N SER A 64 0.40 -10.07 11.49
CA SER A 64 0.93 -8.73 11.26
C SER A 64 1.67 -8.18 12.49
N GLY A 65 1.12 -8.42 13.68
CA GLY A 65 1.79 -8.09 14.94
C GLY A 65 3.07 -8.91 15.15
N VAL A 66 3.03 -10.22 14.93
CA VAL A 66 4.22 -11.10 15.02
C VAL A 66 5.30 -10.68 14.04
N ALA A 67 4.94 -10.46 12.78
CA ALA A 67 5.85 -10.01 11.72
C ALA A 67 6.48 -8.65 12.05
N THR A 68 5.69 -7.72 12.62
CA THR A 68 6.20 -6.41 13.06
C THR A 68 7.26 -6.56 14.14
N ILE A 69 7.05 -7.41 15.15
CA ILE A 69 8.06 -7.68 16.19
C ILE A 69 9.34 -8.24 15.57
N ILE A 70 9.20 -9.24 14.70
CA ILE A 70 10.34 -9.88 14.00
C ILE A 70 11.10 -8.86 13.16
N PHE A 71 10.39 -8.02 12.41
CA PHE A 71 10.98 -6.95 11.62
C PHE A 71 11.83 -6.02 12.49
N LEU A 72 11.26 -5.50 13.58
CA LEU A 72 11.95 -4.59 14.49
C LEU A 72 13.21 -5.23 15.10
N LEU A 73 13.17 -6.53 15.42
CA LEU A 73 14.33 -7.27 15.91
C LEU A 73 15.42 -7.39 14.83
N ILE A 74 15.08 -7.75 13.59
CA ILE A 74 16.02 -7.94 12.49
C ILE A 74 16.69 -6.60 12.12
N VAL A 75 15.92 -5.51 12.05
CA VAL A 75 16.45 -4.16 11.78
C VAL A 75 17.07 -3.50 13.04
N LYS A 76 17.17 -4.23 14.16
CA LYS A 76 17.79 -3.78 15.42
C LYS A 76 17.16 -2.50 15.98
N ASN A 77 15.84 -2.36 15.87
CA ASN A 77 15.08 -1.17 16.29
C ASN A 77 15.54 0.14 15.62
N ARG A 78 16.18 0.09 14.44
CA ARG A 78 16.64 1.28 13.74
C ARG A 78 15.65 1.83 12.75
N VAL A 79 14.80 0.97 12.18
CA VAL A 79 13.76 1.32 11.21
C VAL A 79 12.41 1.13 11.86
N PRO A 80 11.77 2.19 12.38
CA PRO A 80 10.39 2.09 12.85
C PRO A 80 9.46 1.83 11.68
N SER A 81 8.79 0.70 11.67
CA SER A 81 7.79 0.33 10.66
C SER A 81 6.82 -0.70 11.23
N TYR A 82 5.59 -0.69 10.73
CA TYR A 82 4.59 -1.69 10.99
C TYR A 82 4.41 -2.57 9.74
N LEU A 83 4.23 -3.86 9.94
CA LEU A 83 3.95 -4.80 8.86
C LEU A 83 2.48 -5.20 8.89
N GLY A 84 1.83 -5.14 7.74
CA GLY A 84 0.47 -5.64 7.57
C GLY A 84 0.34 -6.42 6.27
N THR A 85 -0.87 -6.79 5.89
CA THR A 85 -1.11 -7.62 4.70
C THR A 85 -0.73 -6.90 3.41
N SER A 86 0.04 -7.56 2.55
CA SER A 86 0.45 -7.02 1.26
C SER A 86 -0.63 -7.17 0.19
N ALA A 87 -1.00 -6.06 -0.42
CA ALA A 87 -1.90 -6.03 -1.57
C ALA A 87 -1.28 -6.61 -2.85
N ALA A 88 0.05 -6.63 -2.95
CA ALA A 88 0.75 -7.09 -4.15
C ALA A 88 0.47 -8.56 -4.50
N PHE A 89 0.03 -9.35 -3.54
CA PHE A 89 -0.29 -10.76 -3.73
C PHE A 89 -1.71 -11.02 -4.21
N VAL A 90 -2.64 -10.07 -4.11
CA VAL A 90 -4.07 -10.30 -4.41
C VAL A 90 -4.27 -10.86 -5.82
N GLY A 91 -3.58 -10.31 -6.82
CA GLY A 91 -3.70 -10.78 -8.20
C GLY A 91 -3.12 -12.19 -8.41
N GLY A 92 -1.96 -12.48 -7.81
CA GLY A 92 -1.38 -13.83 -7.85
C GLY A 92 -2.26 -14.86 -7.15
N VAL A 93 -2.87 -14.51 -6.02
CA VAL A 93 -3.83 -15.36 -5.31
C VAL A 93 -5.09 -15.58 -6.14
N ALA A 94 -5.63 -14.54 -6.77
CA ALA A 94 -6.77 -14.67 -7.68
C ALA A 94 -6.44 -15.65 -8.85
N ALA A 95 -5.23 -15.57 -9.40
CA ALA A 95 -4.77 -16.48 -10.44
C ALA A 95 -4.64 -17.94 -9.93
N ILE A 96 -4.16 -18.16 -8.70
CA ILE A 96 -4.13 -19.49 -8.07
C ILE A 96 -5.55 -20.04 -7.94
N ARG A 97 -6.49 -19.26 -7.41
CA ARG A 97 -7.90 -19.65 -7.27
C ARG A 97 -8.54 -19.98 -8.62
N ALA A 98 -8.32 -19.17 -9.64
CA ALA A 98 -8.81 -19.38 -11.00
C ALA A 98 -8.25 -20.68 -11.64
N ASN A 99 -7.07 -21.12 -11.20
CA ASN A 99 -6.45 -22.38 -11.62
C ASN A 99 -6.77 -23.57 -10.70
N GLY A 100 -7.80 -23.45 -9.85
CA GLY A 100 -8.29 -24.53 -8.98
C GLY A 100 -7.50 -24.73 -7.68
N GLY A 101 -6.59 -23.80 -7.34
CA GLY A 101 -5.83 -23.87 -6.08
C GLY A 101 -6.68 -23.51 -4.86
N ASP A 102 -6.44 -24.19 -3.76
CA ASP A 102 -7.09 -23.97 -2.46
C ASP A 102 -6.30 -23.03 -1.54
N SER A 103 -6.72 -22.89 -0.29
CA SER A 103 -6.05 -22.01 0.68
C SER A 103 -4.65 -22.53 1.05
N SER A 104 -4.44 -23.85 1.09
CA SER A 104 -3.11 -24.46 1.34
C SER A 104 -2.13 -24.12 0.23
N ASP A 105 -2.58 -24.17 -1.04
CA ASP A 105 -1.79 -23.78 -2.19
C ASP A 105 -1.43 -22.30 -2.19
N VAL A 106 -2.39 -21.46 -1.82
CA VAL A 106 -2.19 -20.00 -1.70
C VAL A 106 -1.11 -19.69 -0.67
N VAL A 107 -1.23 -20.22 0.55
CA VAL A 107 -0.25 -19.90 1.61
C VAL A 107 1.11 -20.55 1.34
N GLY A 108 1.15 -21.72 0.69
CA GLY A 108 2.40 -22.35 0.24
C GLY A 108 3.12 -21.51 -0.82
N ALA A 109 2.40 -20.99 -1.81
CA ALA A 109 2.96 -20.10 -2.81
C ALA A 109 3.48 -18.79 -2.21
N ILE A 110 2.72 -18.18 -1.30
CA ILE A 110 3.12 -16.98 -0.57
C ILE A 110 4.38 -17.22 0.27
N LEU A 111 4.46 -18.39 0.93
CA LEU A 111 5.65 -18.78 1.70
C LEU A 111 6.90 -18.81 0.82
N ILE A 112 6.81 -19.43 -0.36
CA ILE A 112 7.93 -19.45 -1.32
C ILE A 112 8.31 -18.05 -1.77
N ALA A 113 7.33 -17.18 -2.07
CA ALA A 113 7.62 -15.79 -2.39
C ALA A 113 8.29 -15.04 -1.23
N GLY A 114 7.87 -15.31 0.01
CA GLY A 114 8.53 -14.79 1.22
C GLY A 114 9.98 -15.24 1.35
N VAL A 115 10.29 -16.50 1.05
CA VAL A 115 11.68 -17.01 1.00
C VAL A 115 12.48 -16.28 -0.07
N VAL A 116 11.92 -16.10 -1.27
CA VAL A 116 12.59 -15.35 -2.36
C VAL A 116 12.86 -13.92 -1.93
N LEU A 117 11.87 -13.23 -1.32
CA LEU A 117 12.04 -11.87 -0.80
C LEU A 117 13.14 -11.79 0.27
N ALA A 118 13.17 -12.75 1.21
CA ALA A 118 14.21 -12.81 2.23
C ALA A 118 15.60 -12.98 1.61
N LEU A 119 15.74 -13.86 0.61
CA LEU A 119 16.99 -14.05 -0.13
C LEU A 119 17.41 -12.79 -0.90
N VAL A 120 16.47 -12.08 -1.53
CA VAL A 120 16.74 -10.79 -2.16
C VAL A 120 17.23 -9.77 -1.11
N GLY A 121 16.64 -9.75 0.08
CA GLY A 121 17.08 -8.91 1.19
C GLY A 121 18.51 -9.23 1.65
N VAL A 122 18.86 -10.52 1.75
CA VAL A 122 20.23 -10.97 2.02
C VAL A 122 21.18 -10.50 0.93
N LEU A 123 20.78 -10.64 -0.33
CA LEU A 123 21.56 -10.19 -1.47
C LEU A 123 21.81 -8.68 -1.44
N ILE A 124 20.79 -7.87 -1.16
CA ILE A 124 20.93 -6.42 -0.98
C ILE A 124 21.88 -6.10 0.18
N HIS A 125 21.82 -6.88 1.26
CA HIS A 125 22.66 -6.64 2.43
C HIS A 125 24.16 -6.77 2.12
N PHE A 126 24.55 -7.75 1.28
CA PHE A 126 25.94 -8.01 0.93
C PHE A 126 26.41 -7.29 -0.33
N ALA A 127 25.55 -7.19 -1.37
CA ALA A 127 25.90 -6.63 -2.67
C ALA A 127 25.45 -5.17 -2.88
N GLY A 128 24.62 -4.65 -1.98
CA GLY A 128 24.04 -3.31 -2.07
C GLY A 128 22.90 -3.18 -3.07
N LEU A 129 22.18 -2.06 -2.98
CA LEU A 129 21.03 -1.75 -3.86
C LEU A 129 21.41 -1.62 -5.35
N GLY A 130 22.66 -1.22 -5.64
CA GLY A 130 23.09 -1.03 -7.02
C GLY A 130 23.00 -2.27 -7.90
N MET A 131 23.08 -3.46 -7.30
CA MET A 131 22.91 -4.72 -8.05
C MET A 131 21.43 -4.95 -8.39
N ILE A 132 20.54 -4.72 -7.46
CA ILE A 132 19.09 -4.86 -7.71
C ILE A 132 18.63 -3.87 -8.79
N ASN A 133 19.07 -2.61 -8.73
CA ASN A 133 18.72 -1.62 -9.75
C ASN A 133 19.24 -1.96 -11.16
N LYS A 134 20.27 -2.82 -11.27
CA LYS A 134 20.73 -3.34 -12.56
C LYS A 134 19.79 -4.40 -13.13
N VAL A 135 19.17 -5.23 -12.25
CA VAL A 135 18.24 -6.30 -12.64
C VAL A 135 16.81 -5.76 -12.78
N LEU A 136 16.40 -4.92 -11.83
CA LEU A 136 15.08 -4.31 -11.74
C LEU A 136 15.22 -2.77 -11.75
N PRO A 137 15.49 -2.17 -12.92
CA PRO A 137 15.55 -0.71 -13.01
C PRO A 137 14.19 -0.09 -12.72
N PRO A 138 14.13 1.18 -12.28
CA PRO A 138 12.88 1.86 -11.95
C PRO A 138 11.82 1.82 -13.06
N ALA A 139 12.23 1.81 -14.31
CA ALA A 139 11.36 1.67 -15.47
C ALA A 139 10.57 0.35 -15.41
N VAL A 140 11.26 -0.77 -15.22
CA VAL A 140 10.66 -2.11 -15.10
C VAL A 140 9.86 -2.24 -13.80
N THR A 141 10.41 -1.78 -12.69
CA THR A 141 9.74 -1.86 -11.38
C THR A 141 8.41 -1.10 -11.38
N GLY A 142 8.39 0.11 -11.96
CA GLY A 142 7.15 0.89 -12.09
C GLY A 142 6.10 0.18 -12.94
N ALA A 143 6.51 -0.47 -14.05
CA ALA A 143 5.61 -1.24 -14.88
C ALA A 143 5.01 -2.44 -14.14
N VAL A 144 5.82 -3.19 -13.41
CA VAL A 144 5.34 -4.35 -12.64
C VAL A 144 4.36 -3.93 -11.54
N VAL A 145 4.65 -2.85 -10.81
CA VAL A 145 3.73 -2.33 -9.79
C VAL A 145 2.41 -1.84 -10.43
N MET A 146 2.50 -1.17 -11.58
CA MET A 146 1.32 -0.68 -12.29
C MET A 146 0.43 -1.83 -12.78
N LEU A 147 1.01 -2.84 -13.39
CA LEU A 147 0.24 -3.98 -13.89
C LEU A 147 -0.41 -4.78 -12.75
N ILE A 148 0.24 -4.90 -11.59
CA ILE A 148 -0.36 -5.54 -10.40
C ILE A 148 -1.64 -4.81 -9.99
N GLY A 149 -1.58 -3.48 -9.84
CA GLY A 149 -2.74 -2.70 -9.42
C GLY A 149 -3.90 -2.77 -10.43
N PHE A 150 -3.62 -2.58 -11.70
CA PHE A 150 -4.67 -2.54 -12.74
C PHE A 150 -5.19 -3.90 -13.16
N ASN A 151 -4.40 -4.98 -13.03
CA ASN A 151 -4.90 -6.35 -13.24
C ASN A 151 -6.03 -6.71 -12.25
N LEU A 152 -6.11 -6.03 -11.11
CA LEU A 152 -7.16 -6.25 -10.11
C LEU A 152 -8.49 -5.55 -10.46
N ALA A 153 -8.54 -4.73 -11.51
CA ALA A 153 -9.77 -4.05 -11.93
C ALA A 153 -10.96 -5.01 -12.20
N PRO A 154 -10.78 -6.18 -12.83
CA PRO A 154 -11.87 -7.15 -12.99
C PRO A 154 -12.40 -7.69 -11.66
N VAL A 155 -11.57 -7.84 -10.61
CA VAL A 155 -12.01 -8.29 -9.28
C VAL A 155 -12.96 -7.26 -8.68
N ALA A 156 -12.62 -5.97 -8.73
CA ALA A 156 -13.51 -4.91 -8.28
C ALA A 156 -14.80 -4.88 -9.12
N ALA A 157 -14.69 -4.88 -10.45
CA ALA A 157 -15.80 -4.65 -11.36
C ALA A 157 -16.77 -5.83 -11.50
N LYS A 158 -16.28 -7.07 -11.39
CA LYS A 158 -17.07 -8.29 -11.66
C LYS A 158 -17.43 -9.07 -10.40
N THR A 159 -16.62 -8.96 -9.33
CA THR A 159 -16.83 -9.75 -8.10
C THR A 159 -17.57 -8.95 -7.03
N TYR A 160 -17.11 -7.73 -6.73
CA TYR A 160 -17.64 -6.98 -5.60
C TYR A 160 -18.65 -5.91 -5.96
N TRP A 161 -18.39 -5.11 -7.03
CA TRP A 161 -19.29 -4.05 -7.46
C TRP A 161 -20.71 -4.51 -7.75
N PRO A 162 -20.94 -5.65 -8.44
CA PRO A 162 -22.30 -6.10 -8.77
C PRO A 162 -23.12 -6.59 -7.58
N GLN A 163 -22.48 -6.85 -6.42
CA GLN A 163 -23.18 -7.32 -5.22
C GLN A 163 -24.11 -6.25 -4.65
N ASP A 164 -23.69 -4.98 -4.65
CA ASP A 164 -24.55 -3.80 -4.44
C ASP A 164 -23.88 -2.55 -5.03
N GLN A 165 -24.22 -2.23 -6.27
CA GLN A 165 -23.61 -1.12 -7.01
C GLN A 165 -23.85 0.26 -6.36
N TRP A 166 -24.97 0.44 -5.65
CA TRP A 166 -25.29 1.73 -5.03
C TRP A 166 -24.52 1.94 -3.73
N VAL A 167 -24.40 0.91 -2.92
CA VAL A 167 -23.51 0.94 -1.75
C VAL A 167 -22.07 1.08 -2.19
N ALA A 168 -21.65 0.40 -3.27
CA ALA A 168 -20.30 0.52 -3.82
C ALA A 168 -20.01 1.96 -4.28
N LEU A 169 -20.94 2.57 -5.05
CA LEU A 169 -20.80 3.95 -5.52
C LEU A 169 -20.74 4.95 -4.36
N ALA A 170 -21.62 4.80 -3.38
CA ALA A 170 -21.65 5.67 -2.19
C ALA A 170 -20.37 5.55 -1.36
N THR A 171 -19.91 4.31 -1.11
CA THR A 171 -18.68 4.04 -0.37
C THR A 171 -17.44 4.59 -1.10
N MET A 172 -17.33 4.35 -2.41
CA MET A 172 -16.26 4.90 -3.24
C MET A 172 -16.23 6.44 -3.17
N THR A 173 -17.39 7.06 -3.36
CA THR A 173 -17.53 8.53 -3.32
C THR A 173 -17.12 9.06 -1.95
N PHE A 174 -17.57 8.41 -0.86
CA PHE A 174 -17.20 8.79 0.48
C PHE A 174 -15.68 8.69 0.70
N VAL A 175 -15.01 7.61 0.28
CA VAL A 175 -13.56 7.45 0.39
C VAL A 175 -12.82 8.56 -0.35
N ILE A 176 -13.25 8.89 -1.58
CA ILE A 176 -12.65 9.98 -2.37
C ILE A 176 -12.81 11.32 -1.63
N VAL A 177 -14.03 11.66 -1.21
CA VAL A 177 -14.30 12.92 -0.50
C VAL A 177 -13.55 12.99 0.83
N ALA A 178 -13.56 11.91 1.62
CA ALA A 178 -12.84 11.84 2.89
C ALA A 178 -11.33 12.01 2.70
N SER A 179 -10.75 11.40 1.67
CA SER A 179 -9.32 11.53 1.35
C SER A 179 -8.92 12.98 0.98
N LEU A 180 -9.84 13.76 0.39
CA LEU A 180 -9.60 15.13 -0.05
C LEU A 180 -9.98 16.16 1.00
N ALA A 181 -11.11 15.98 1.69
CA ALA A 181 -11.67 16.94 2.62
C ALA A 181 -11.07 16.86 4.03
N LEU A 182 -10.71 15.64 4.47
CA LEU A 182 -10.13 15.42 5.78
C LEU A 182 -8.64 15.78 5.80
N ARG A 183 -8.12 16.09 6.96
CA ARG A 183 -6.71 16.46 7.16
C ARG A 183 -6.09 15.65 8.30
N GLY A 184 -4.76 15.58 8.30
CA GLY A 184 -4.00 14.94 9.37
C GLY A 184 -4.29 13.43 9.48
N PHE A 185 -4.60 12.97 10.68
CA PHE A 185 -4.84 11.55 10.96
C PHE A 185 -6.08 11.00 10.24
N LEU A 186 -7.19 11.75 10.20
CA LEU A 186 -8.44 11.32 9.58
C LEU A 186 -8.31 11.09 8.08
N ALA A 187 -7.55 11.91 7.36
CA ALA A 187 -7.28 11.69 5.93
C ALA A 187 -6.57 10.36 5.66
N ARG A 188 -5.72 9.91 6.60
CA ARG A 188 -4.94 8.67 6.45
C ARG A 188 -5.73 7.41 6.70
N ILE A 189 -6.80 7.52 7.49
CA ILE A 189 -7.74 6.43 7.74
C ILE A 189 -9.00 6.52 6.87
N ALA A 190 -8.96 7.27 5.77
CA ALA A 190 -10.12 7.47 4.90
C ALA A 190 -10.74 6.15 4.39
N ILE A 191 -9.92 5.14 4.13
CA ILE A 191 -10.38 3.79 3.73
C ILE A 191 -11.16 3.14 4.86
N LEU A 192 -10.64 3.18 6.10
CA LEU A 192 -11.34 2.67 7.27
C LEU A 192 -12.66 3.43 7.52
N LEU A 193 -12.63 4.77 7.38
CA LEU A 193 -13.85 5.57 7.50
C LEU A 193 -14.86 5.23 6.41
N GLY A 194 -14.40 4.97 5.18
CA GLY A 194 -15.24 4.52 4.07
C GLY A 194 -15.87 3.16 4.34
N LEU A 195 -15.11 2.25 4.94
CA LEU A 195 -15.63 0.95 5.35
C LEU A 195 -16.71 1.10 6.43
N VAL A 196 -16.45 1.86 7.49
CA VAL A 196 -17.43 2.12 8.54
C VAL A 196 -18.68 2.80 7.96
N PHE A 197 -18.51 3.78 7.08
CA PHE A 197 -19.61 4.44 6.38
C PHE A 197 -20.44 3.46 5.56
N GLY A 198 -19.80 2.66 4.70
CA GLY A 198 -20.50 1.68 3.85
C GLY A 198 -21.20 0.60 4.66
N TYR A 199 -20.58 0.17 5.77
CA TYR A 199 -21.17 -0.76 6.71
C TYR A 199 -22.45 -0.19 7.36
N LEU A 200 -22.37 1.02 7.92
CA LEU A 200 -23.53 1.70 8.52
C LEU A 200 -24.63 1.99 7.49
N LEU A 201 -24.24 2.37 6.27
CA LEU A 201 -25.19 2.56 5.16
C LEU A 201 -25.90 1.25 4.83
N SER A 202 -25.21 0.12 4.79
CA SER A 202 -25.79 -1.19 4.52
C SER A 202 -26.79 -1.59 5.59
N VAL A 203 -26.46 -1.41 6.90
CA VAL A 203 -27.39 -1.63 8.01
C VAL A 203 -28.65 -0.75 7.89
N LEU A 204 -28.46 0.52 7.52
CA LEU A 204 -29.58 1.45 7.34
C LEU A 204 -30.48 1.02 6.17
N LEU A 205 -29.90 0.57 5.07
CA LEU A 205 -30.67 0.12 3.90
C LEU A 205 -31.41 -1.17 4.17
N ASP A 206 -30.83 -2.13 4.88
CA ASP A 206 -31.54 -3.35 5.29
C ASP A 206 -32.74 -3.04 6.19
N ALA A 207 -32.59 -2.07 7.12
CA ALA A 207 -33.67 -1.64 8.00
C ALA A 207 -34.78 -0.82 7.29
N THR A 208 -34.48 -0.13 6.19
CA THR A 208 -35.42 0.81 5.54
C THR A 208 -35.92 0.35 4.18
N ALA A 209 -35.09 -0.29 3.38
CA ALA A 209 -35.37 -0.75 2.03
C ALA A 209 -35.51 -2.28 1.91
N GLY A 210 -35.11 -3.03 2.97
CA GLY A 210 -35.15 -4.48 3.02
C GLY A 210 -34.02 -5.16 2.25
N PRO A 211 -34.11 -6.50 2.09
CA PRO A 211 -33.10 -7.33 1.45
C PRO A 211 -32.84 -6.95 0.00
N ILE A 212 -31.68 -7.36 -0.52
CA ILE A 212 -31.26 -7.15 -1.90
C ILE A 212 -31.14 -8.49 -2.64
N THR A 213 -31.45 -8.49 -3.92
CA THR A 213 -31.20 -9.64 -4.80
C THR A 213 -29.90 -9.39 -5.56
N SER A 214 -28.86 -10.16 -5.26
CA SER A 214 -27.57 -10.07 -5.93
C SER A 214 -26.82 -11.40 -5.95
N VAL A 215 -25.75 -11.46 -6.77
CA VAL A 215 -24.86 -12.62 -6.82
C VAL A 215 -23.78 -12.42 -5.75
N LEU A 216 -23.82 -13.23 -4.71
CA LEU A 216 -22.76 -13.25 -3.69
C LEU A 216 -21.45 -13.77 -4.27
N GLY A 217 -20.33 -13.32 -3.71
CA GLY A 217 -19.00 -13.71 -4.18
C GLY A 217 -18.83 -15.24 -4.23
N GLY A 218 -18.54 -15.77 -5.43
CA GLY A 218 -18.39 -17.22 -5.67
C GLY A 218 -19.68 -17.96 -6.03
N ALA A 219 -20.86 -17.34 -5.95
CA ALA A 219 -22.12 -17.91 -6.43
C ALA A 219 -22.32 -17.70 -7.95
N THR A 220 -23.12 -18.55 -8.56
CA THR A 220 -23.49 -18.44 -9.99
C THR A 220 -24.87 -17.82 -10.19
N GLU A 221 -25.71 -17.82 -9.16
CA GLU A 221 -27.08 -17.33 -9.21
C GLU A 221 -27.30 -16.20 -8.21
N ALA A 222 -28.16 -15.25 -8.57
CA ALA A 222 -28.57 -14.19 -7.67
C ALA A 222 -29.57 -14.73 -6.64
N THR A 223 -29.35 -14.40 -5.38
CA THR A 223 -30.22 -14.77 -4.26
C THR A 223 -30.68 -13.53 -3.52
N GLU A 224 -31.87 -13.60 -2.92
CA GLU A 224 -32.33 -12.56 -2.01
C GLU A 224 -31.67 -12.75 -0.63
N HIS A 225 -31.06 -11.70 -0.12
CA HIS A 225 -30.38 -11.73 1.17
C HIS A 225 -30.26 -10.33 1.77
N ASP A 226 -30.12 -10.25 3.09
CA ASP A 226 -29.73 -9.02 3.75
C ASP A 226 -28.26 -8.70 3.41
N ARG A 227 -27.92 -7.43 3.35
CA ARG A 227 -26.54 -6.98 3.12
C ARG A 227 -25.63 -7.37 4.26
N ILE A 228 -26.19 -7.41 5.50
CA ILE A 228 -25.46 -7.75 6.72
C ILE A 228 -26.30 -8.72 7.56
N SER A 229 -25.69 -9.85 7.96
CA SER A 229 -26.22 -10.72 9.03
C SER A 229 -25.25 -10.69 10.22
N PHE A 230 -25.80 -10.45 11.42
CA PHE A 230 -25.06 -10.46 12.67
C PHE A 230 -25.03 -11.81 13.36
N ASP A 231 -25.63 -12.85 12.79
CA ASP A 231 -25.76 -14.17 13.42
C ASP A 231 -24.39 -14.75 13.80
N THR A 232 -23.45 -14.75 12.83
CA THR A 232 -22.09 -15.24 13.06
C THR A 232 -21.31 -14.43 14.11
N VAL A 233 -21.62 -13.15 14.28
CA VAL A 233 -21.01 -12.30 15.32
C VAL A 233 -21.60 -12.65 16.70
N GLY A 234 -22.91 -12.96 16.73
CA GLY A 234 -23.58 -13.40 17.97
C GLY A 234 -22.94 -14.66 18.56
N ASP A 235 -22.70 -15.64 17.68
CA ASP A 235 -22.21 -16.98 18.05
C ASP A 235 -20.71 -17.04 18.31
N ALA A 236 -19.94 -16.06 17.83
CA ALA A 236 -18.48 -16.07 17.98
C ALA A 236 -18.02 -15.79 19.41
N ASP A 237 -16.97 -16.47 19.83
CA ASP A 237 -16.34 -16.29 21.13
C ASP A 237 -15.53 -14.98 21.24
N TRP A 238 -15.37 -14.46 22.46
CA TRP A 238 -14.52 -13.31 22.72
C TRP A 238 -13.03 -13.64 22.73
N ILE A 239 -12.65 -14.88 23.06
CA ILE A 239 -11.27 -15.35 23.14
C ILE A 239 -11.19 -16.70 22.45
N GLY A 240 -10.29 -16.83 21.49
CA GLY A 240 -10.05 -18.07 20.75
C GLY A 240 -8.83 -17.95 19.86
N THR A 241 -8.42 -19.08 19.28
CA THR A 241 -7.36 -19.11 18.28
C THR A 241 -7.95 -18.98 16.87
N PRO A 242 -7.32 -18.25 15.97
CA PRO A 242 -7.71 -18.23 14.55
C PRO A 242 -7.49 -19.61 13.91
N ASP A 243 -8.11 -19.83 12.76
CA ASP A 243 -7.96 -21.04 11.98
C ASP A 243 -6.60 -21.09 11.28
N PHE A 244 -5.85 -22.16 11.52
CA PHE A 244 -4.54 -22.40 10.90
C PHE A 244 -4.69 -23.25 9.65
N THR A 245 -4.00 -22.83 8.58
CA THR A 245 -3.94 -23.57 7.31
C THR A 245 -2.50 -23.99 7.03
N ALA A 246 -2.26 -25.29 6.88
CA ALA A 246 -0.94 -25.78 6.53
C ALA A 246 -0.63 -25.48 5.04
N PRO A 247 0.60 -25.04 4.71
CA PRO A 247 0.98 -24.76 3.33
C PRO A 247 1.17 -26.05 2.52
N SER A 248 0.67 -26.07 1.28
CA SER A 248 1.04 -27.03 0.23
C SER A 248 1.98 -26.37 -0.78
N PHE A 249 2.85 -27.14 -1.42
CA PHE A 249 3.88 -26.57 -2.28
C PHE A 249 3.67 -26.99 -3.74
N SER A 250 3.45 -26.01 -4.59
CA SER A 250 3.32 -26.14 -6.03
C SER A 250 4.21 -25.14 -6.75
N VAL A 251 5.09 -25.63 -7.64
CA VAL A 251 5.92 -24.77 -8.48
C VAL A 251 5.05 -23.87 -9.36
N LYS A 252 3.98 -24.44 -9.95
CA LYS A 252 3.01 -23.73 -10.77
C LYS A 252 2.46 -22.52 -10.02
N PHE A 253 1.92 -22.72 -8.82
CA PHE A 253 1.30 -21.66 -8.04
C PHE A 253 2.31 -20.66 -7.48
N SER A 254 3.50 -21.12 -7.12
CA SER A 254 4.59 -20.24 -6.68
C SER A 254 4.98 -19.22 -7.75
N LEU A 255 5.06 -19.63 -9.02
CA LEU A 255 5.38 -18.74 -10.13
C LEU A 255 4.35 -17.64 -10.34
N LEU A 256 3.08 -17.85 -10.00
CA LEU A 256 2.03 -16.86 -10.14
C LEU A 256 2.15 -15.69 -9.13
N VAL A 257 2.78 -15.91 -7.98
CA VAL A 257 2.93 -14.90 -6.92
C VAL A 257 4.32 -14.28 -6.85
N ILE A 258 5.36 -14.88 -7.44
CA ILE A 258 6.74 -14.35 -7.44
C ILE A 258 6.83 -12.89 -7.95
N PRO A 259 6.09 -12.43 -8.96
CA PRO A 259 6.11 -11.04 -9.39
C PRO A 259 5.81 -10.03 -8.28
N ALA A 260 5.03 -10.42 -7.26
CA ALA A 260 4.76 -9.58 -6.10
C ALA A 260 6.06 -9.20 -5.34
N VAL A 261 7.09 -10.07 -5.35
CA VAL A 261 8.37 -9.79 -4.72
C VAL A 261 9.02 -8.52 -5.29
N ILE A 262 8.87 -8.27 -6.59
CA ILE A 262 9.41 -7.06 -7.24
C ILE A 262 8.76 -5.80 -6.65
N ALA A 263 7.44 -5.83 -6.50
CA ALA A 263 6.70 -4.73 -5.88
C ALA A 263 7.11 -4.52 -4.40
N LEU A 264 7.23 -5.61 -3.64
CA LEU A 264 7.62 -5.54 -2.24
C LEU A 264 9.03 -4.98 -2.03
N VAL A 265 9.97 -5.34 -2.88
CA VAL A 265 11.33 -4.76 -2.83
C VAL A 265 11.28 -3.25 -3.06
N ALA A 266 10.53 -2.79 -4.09
CA ALA A 266 10.40 -1.37 -4.39
C ALA A 266 9.70 -0.60 -3.25
N GLU A 267 8.61 -1.16 -2.74
CA GLU A 267 7.82 -0.60 -1.64
C GLU A 267 8.67 -0.47 -0.37
N ASN A 268 9.35 -1.55 0.03
CA ASN A 268 10.19 -1.58 1.21
C ASN A 268 11.34 -0.58 1.12
N VAL A 269 12.03 -0.53 -0.02
CA VAL A 269 13.10 0.45 -0.29
C VAL A 269 12.56 1.89 -0.17
N GLY A 270 11.40 2.16 -0.74
CA GLY A 270 10.73 3.46 -0.65
C GLY A 270 10.39 3.84 0.80
N HIS A 271 9.84 2.90 1.57
CA HIS A 271 9.48 3.12 2.97
C HIS A 271 10.71 3.35 3.87
N VAL A 272 11.78 2.58 3.71
CA VAL A 272 13.02 2.78 4.47
C VAL A 272 13.64 4.15 4.16
N LYS A 273 13.61 4.60 2.89
CA LYS A 273 14.08 5.94 2.51
C LYS A 273 13.23 7.04 3.13
N ALA A 274 11.89 6.90 3.12
CA ALA A 274 10.99 7.85 3.77
C ALA A 274 11.25 7.95 5.28
N VAL A 275 11.48 6.81 5.96
CA VAL A 275 11.86 6.78 7.37
C VAL A 275 13.22 7.42 7.60
N ALA A 276 14.20 7.19 6.71
CA ALA A 276 15.54 7.80 6.79
C ALA A 276 15.45 9.33 6.72
N GLU A 277 14.67 9.86 5.77
CA GLU A 277 14.43 11.30 5.61
C GLU A 277 13.79 11.91 6.86
N MET A 278 12.76 11.27 7.40
CA MET A 278 12.03 11.74 8.58
C MET A 278 12.88 11.69 9.85
N THR A 279 13.62 10.62 10.04
CA THR A 279 14.50 10.43 11.23
C THR A 279 15.82 11.15 11.09
N LYS A 280 16.16 11.69 9.92
CA LYS A 280 17.47 12.27 9.57
C LYS A 280 18.64 11.34 9.88
N ARG A 281 18.42 10.02 9.71
CA ARG A 281 19.43 8.97 9.94
C ARG A 281 19.75 8.28 8.63
N ASP A 282 21.00 7.95 8.41
CA ASP A 282 21.39 7.04 7.33
C ASP A 282 20.91 5.62 7.65
N LEU A 283 19.92 5.17 6.88
CA LEU A 283 19.34 3.83 6.97
C LEU A 283 19.71 2.93 5.78
N ASP A 284 20.55 3.38 4.85
CA ASP A 284 21.00 2.57 3.71
C ASP A 284 21.64 1.24 4.16
N PRO A 285 22.46 1.19 5.25
CA PRO A 285 22.98 -0.09 5.76
C PRO A 285 21.91 -1.04 6.32
N MET A 286 20.69 -0.54 6.59
CA MET A 286 19.55 -1.34 7.07
C MET A 286 18.66 -1.83 5.95
N MET A 287 18.81 -1.35 4.73
CA MET A 287 17.93 -1.64 3.59
C MET A 287 17.78 -3.15 3.34
N GLY A 288 18.90 -3.86 3.19
CA GLY A 288 18.87 -5.31 2.98
C GLY A 288 18.25 -6.06 4.16
N ARG A 289 18.47 -5.59 5.39
CA ARG A 289 17.83 -6.17 6.58
C ARG A 289 16.32 -5.93 6.60
N ALA A 290 15.87 -4.76 6.17
CA ALA A 290 14.44 -4.45 6.12
C ALA A 290 13.71 -5.34 5.10
N VAL A 291 14.26 -5.49 3.88
CA VAL A 291 13.71 -6.39 2.86
C VAL A 291 13.76 -7.86 3.32
N MET A 292 14.87 -8.29 3.94
CA MET A 292 14.98 -9.63 4.51
C MET A 292 13.94 -9.86 5.61
N ALA A 293 13.74 -8.87 6.49
CA ALA A 293 12.79 -8.98 7.61
C ALA A 293 11.35 -9.08 7.13
N ASP A 294 11.00 -8.37 6.06
CA ASP A 294 9.70 -8.45 5.42
C ASP A 294 9.46 -9.86 4.83
N GLY A 295 10.45 -10.38 4.12
CA GLY A 295 10.40 -11.77 3.63
C GLY A 295 10.27 -12.81 4.75
N VAL A 296 11.03 -12.67 5.84
CA VAL A 296 10.95 -13.56 7.01
C VAL A 296 9.58 -13.44 7.69
N GLY A 297 9.03 -12.23 7.82
CA GLY A 297 7.67 -12.00 8.33
C GLY A 297 6.63 -12.73 7.50
N THR A 298 6.71 -12.61 6.16
CA THR A 298 5.83 -13.33 5.22
C THR A 298 5.97 -14.85 5.36
N VAL A 299 7.19 -15.40 5.44
CA VAL A 299 7.41 -16.84 5.64
C VAL A 299 6.74 -17.34 6.92
N ILE A 300 6.96 -16.65 8.04
CA ILE A 300 6.40 -17.07 9.33
C ILE A 300 4.88 -16.94 9.35
N ALA A 301 4.32 -15.88 8.78
CA ALA A 301 2.89 -15.71 8.66
C ALA A 301 2.25 -16.83 7.81
N SER A 302 2.81 -17.07 6.62
CA SER A 302 2.26 -18.07 5.69
C SER A 302 2.47 -19.51 6.14
N ALA A 303 3.50 -19.79 6.96
CA ALA A 303 3.73 -21.13 7.52
C ALA A 303 2.59 -21.63 8.41
N VAL A 304 1.78 -20.72 8.94
CA VAL A 304 0.60 -21.03 9.76
C VAL A 304 -0.73 -20.71 9.07
N GLY A 305 -0.68 -20.29 7.79
CA GLY A 305 -1.90 -19.97 7.03
C GLY A 305 -2.24 -18.47 7.01
N GLY A 306 -1.39 -17.62 7.58
CA GLY A 306 -1.57 -16.17 7.57
C GLY A 306 -1.26 -15.53 6.21
N SER A 307 -1.63 -14.26 6.09
CA SER A 307 -1.44 -13.47 4.87
C SER A 307 0.01 -13.01 4.66
N PRO A 308 0.39 -12.68 3.41
CA PRO A 308 1.70 -12.09 3.13
C PRO A 308 1.83 -10.72 3.81
N THR A 309 3.02 -10.39 4.29
CA THR A 309 3.27 -9.14 5.00
C THR A 309 4.10 -8.16 4.18
N THR A 310 3.92 -6.86 4.44
CA THR A 310 4.75 -5.77 3.94
C THR A 310 4.72 -4.57 4.89
N THR A 311 5.70 -3.68 4.78
CA THR A 311 5.74 -2.42 5.54
C THR A 311 4.65 -1.45 5.07
N TYR A 312 4.07 -0.65 5.99
CA TYR A 312 2.90 0.20 5.71
C TYR A 312 3.23 1.70 5.67
N ALA A 313 2.86 2.34 4.56
CA ALA A 313 2.93 3.79 4.36
C ALA A 313 1.99 4.54 5.31
N GLU A 314 0.82 3.99 5.63
CA GLU A 314 -0.16 4.55 6.56
C GLU A 314 0.46 4.77 7.94
N ASN A 315 1.22 3.81 8.42
CA ASN A 315 1.94 3.89 9.69
C ASN A 315 3.11 4.88 9.66
N ILE A 316 3.82 4.98 8.53
CA ILE A 316 4.80 6.05 8.29
C ILE A 316 4.09 7.42 8.32
N GLY A 317 2.89 7.46 7.77
CA GLY A 317 2.03 8.62 7.85
C GLY A 317 1.68 9.03 9.29
N VAL A 318 1.30 8.10 10.17
CA VAL A 318 1.05 8.38 11.60
C VAL A 318 2.30 8.93 12.26
N MET A 319 3.45 8.29 12.00
CA MET A 319 4.76 8.72 12.49
C MET A 319 5.06 10.18 12.10
N ALA A 320 4.81 10.55 10.83
CA ALA A 320 4.98 11.91 10.35
C ALA A 320 4.07 12.93 11.06
N ALA A 321 2.79 12.55 11.28
CA ALA A 321 1.82 13.44 11.92
C ALA A 321 2.09 13.67 13.40
N THR A 322 2.44 12.59 14.10
CA THR A 322 2.67 12.61 15.56
C THR A 322 4.06 13.07 15.92
N ARG A 323 5.02 12.99 14.97
CA ARG A 323 6.46 13.18 15.19
C ARG A 323 7.02 12.25 16.27
N VAL A 324 6.39 11.10 16.46
CA VAL A 324 6.84 10.04 17.36
C VAL A 324 7.35 8.88 16.52
N TYR A 325 8.68 8.76 16.44
CA TYR A 325 9.36 7.72 15.65
C TYR A 325 9.76 6.53 16.51
N SER A 326 9.26 6.49 17.72
CA SER A 326 9.57 5.48 18.74
C SER A 326 9.21 4.07 18.30
N THR A 327 10.18 3.15 18.31
CA THR A 327 9.88 1.73 18.08
C THR A 327 9.06 1.11 19.22
N ALA A 328 9.07 1.69 20.43
CA ALA A 328 8.21 1.24 21.53
C ALA A 328 6.71 1.30 21.15
N ALA A 329 6.28 2.35 20.43
CA ALA A 329 4.90 2.46 19.98
C ALA A 329 4.52 1.33 18.98
N TYR A 330 5.46 0.90 18.14
CA TYR A 330 5.25 -0.21 17.21
C TYR A 330 5.19 -1.57 17.92
N TYR A 331 5.97 -1.80 18.99
CA TYR A 331 5.81 -2.99 19.84
C TYR A 331 4.44 -3.02 20.51
N VAL A 332 3.96 -1.88 21.00
CA VAL A 332 2.60 -1.78 21.55
C VAL A 332 1.56 -2.10 20.47
N ALA A 333 1.69 -1.50 19.29
CA ALA A 333 0.78 -1.77 18.17
C ALA A 333 0.78 -3.26 17.80
N ALA A 334 1.95 -3.88 17.74
CA ALA A 334 2.10 -5.31 17.45
C ALA A 334 1.41 -6.19 18.49
N ILE A 335 1.58 -5.90 19.79
CA ILE A 335 0.89 -6.63 20.88
C ILE A 335 -0.62 -6.48 20.77
N VAL A 336 -1.12 -5.25 20.51
CA VAL A 336 -2.56 -5.02 20.34
C VAL A 336 -3.10 -5.80 19.14
N ALA A 337 -2.38 -5.85 18.02
CA ALA A 337 -2.78 -6.63 16.84
C ALA A 337 -2.83 -8.14 17.15
N ILE A 338 -1.85 -8.68 17.89
CA ILE A 338 -1.85 -10.08 18.32
C ILE A 338 -3.09 -10.35 19.18
N LEU A 339 -3.41 -9.49 20.14
CA LEU A 339 -4.57 -9.64 21.00
C LEU A 339 -5.90 -9.55 20.24
N LEU A 340 -5.99 -8.66 19.25
CA LEU A 340 -7.17 -8.56 18.36
C LEU A 340 -7.35 -9.83 17.52
N GLY A 341 -6.27 -10.42 17.01
CA GLY A 341 -6.32 -11.67 16.25
C GLY A 341 -6.71 -12.88 17.09
N LEU A 342 -6.60 -12.80 18.43
CA LEU A 342 -7.09 -13.82 19.38
C LEU A 342 -8.56 -13.58 19.80
N CYS A 343 -9.29 -12.70 19.09
CA CYS A 343 -10.69 -12.40 19.36
C CYS A 343 -11.56 -12.83 18.17
N PRO A 344 -12.11 -14.06 18.13
CA PRO A 344 -12.95 -14.55 17.04
C PRO A 344 -14.13 -13.62 16.72
N LYS A 345 -14.75 -13.04 17.74
CA LYS A 345 -15.85 -12.08 17.58
C LYS A 345 -15.45 -10.86 16.74
N PHE A 346 -14.20 -10.41 16.88
CA PHE A 346 -13.66 -9.34 16.08
C PHE A 346 -13.52 -9.75 14.60
N GLY A 347 -13.03 -10.95 14.32
CA GLY A 347 -12.97 -11.48 12.95
C GLY A 347 -14.34 -11.73 12.34
N ALA A 348 -15.29 -12.23 13.12
CA ALA A 348 -16.67 -12.37 12.67
C ALA A 348 -17.25 -11.01 12.23
N LEU A 349 -17.00 -9.93 12.99
CA LEU A 349 -17.43 -8.57 12.60
C LEU A 349 -16.78 -8.09 11.29
N ILE A 350 -15.54 -8.49 11.03
CA ILE A 350 -14.84 -8.17 9.79
C ILE A 350 -15.41 -8.98 8.60
N ASN A 351 -15.67 -10.26 8.80
CA ASN A 351 -16.11 -11.17 7.76
C ASN A 351 -17.52 -10.87 7.23
N ILE A 352 -18.36 -10.14 7.98
CA ILE A 352 -19.70 -9.73 7.53
C ILE A 352 -19.71 -8.39 6.78
N VAL A 353 -18.55 -7.84 6.40
CA VAL A 353 -18.49 -6.63 5.56
C VAL A 353 -19.12 -6.91 4.21
N PRO A 354 -20.15 -6.14 3.80
CA PRO A 354 -20.87 -6.38 2.55
C PRO A 354 -19.96 -6.27 1.32
N GLY A 355 -20.23 -7.11 0.32
CA GLY A 355 -19.48 -7.08 -0.94
C GLY A 355 -19.57 -5.74 -1.68
N GLY A 356 -20.70 -5.05 -1.62
CA GLY A 356 -20.84 -3.70 -2.17
C GLY A 356 -19.87 -2.69 -1.53
N VAL A 357 -19.66 -2.77 -0.20
CA VAL A 357 -18.69 -1.93 0.51
C VAL A 357 -17.27 -2.23 0.02
N LEU A 358 -16.91 -3.52 -0.08
CA LEU A 358 -15.64 -3.96 -0.64
C LEU A 358 -15.48 -3.48 -2.09
N GLY A 359 -16.55 -3.48 -2.89
CA GLY A 359 -16.56 -2.97 -4.25
C GLY A 359 -16.14 -1.52 -4.35
N GLY A 360 -16.71 -0.65 -3.53
CA GLY A 360 -16.36 0.76 -3.48
C GLY A 360 -14.92 1.00 -3.05
N ILE A 361 -14.48 0.29 -2.02
CA ILE A 361 -13.10 0.40 -1.48
C ILE A 361 -12.07 -0.11 -2.49
N THR A 362 -12.30 -1.26 -3.11
CA THR A 362 -11.33 -1.89 -4.01
C THR A 362 -11.08 -1.09 -5.28
N VAL A 363 -12.11 -0.41 -5.83
CA VAL A 363 -11.93 0.51 -6.96
C VAL A 363 -10.87 1.58 -6.64
N VAL A 364 -10.95 2.20 -5.47
CA VAL A 364 -9.98 3.23 -5.05
C VAL A 364 -8.62 2.60 -4.77
N LEU A 365 -8.58 1.50 -4.00
CA LEU A 365 -7.32 0.87 -3.59
C LEU A 365 -6.51 0.35 -4.78
N TYR A 366 -7.13 -0.37 -5.69
CA TYR A 366 -6.43 -0.94 -6.85
C TYR A 366 -5.93 0.13 -7.81
N GLY A 367 -6.74 1.19 -8.00
CA GLY A 367 -6.30 2.37 -8.73
C GLY A 367 -5.07 3.03 -8.09
N MET A 368 -5.05 3.18 -6.77
CA MET A 368 -3.91 3.75 -6.05
C MET A 368 -2.65 2.88 -6.19
N ILE A 369 -2.77 1.54 -6.12
CA ILE A 369 -1.63 0.62 -6.33
C ILE A 369 -1.08 0.81 -7.75
N GLY A 370 -1.95 0.83 -8.77
CA GLY A 370 -1.50 1.04 -10.15
C GLY A 370 -0.78 2.38 -10.32
N LEU A 371 -1.30 3.45 -9.75
CA LEU A 371 -0.68 4.78 -9.80
C LEU A 371 0.63 4.88 -9.01
N LEU A 372 0.87 4.00 -8.03
CA LEU A 372 2.18 3.91 -7.37
C LEU A 372 3.28 3.55 -8.38
N GLY A 373 3.00 2.70 -9.38
CA GLY A 373 3.91 2.42 -10.48
C GLY A 373 4.29 3.68 -11.26
N ALA A 374 3.30 4.52 -11.61
CA ALA A 374 3.52 5.81 -12.26
C ALA A 374 4.33 6.77 -11.38
N LYS A 375 4.11 6.75 -10.06
CA LYS A 375 4.90 7.52 -9.09
C LYS A 375 6.37 7.12 -9.13
N ILE A 376 6.67 5.81 -9.16
CA ILE A 376 8.05 5.30 -9.29
C ILE A 376 8.71 5.86 -10.55
N TRP A 377 8.02 5.87 -11.69
CA TRP A 377 8.53 6.43 -12.94
C TRP A 377 8.83 7.93 -12.83
N LYS A 378 7.91 8.69 -12.26
CA LYS A 378 8.07 10.13 -12.05
C LYS A 378 9.26 10.46 -11.15
N GLU A 379 9.38 9.78 -10.02
CA GLU A 379 10.45 10.01 -9.04
C GLU A 379 11.85 9.68 -9.61
N ASN A 380 11.92 8.66 -10.46
CA ASN A 380 13.15 8.24 -11.10
C ASN A 380 13.35 8.85 -12.50
N ARG A 381 12.47 9.77 -12.94
CA ARG A 381 12.54 10.47 -14.23
C ARG A 381 12.70 9.52 -15.42
N VAL A 382 11.93 8.44 -15.42
CA VAL A 382 11.93 7.47 -16.52
C VAL A 382 11.48 8.15 -17.80
N ASP A 383 12.31 8.08 -18.84
CA ASP A 383 12.03 8.69 -20.14
C ASP A 383 11.35 7.69 -21.08
N PHE A 384 10.08 7.92 -21.37
CA PHE A 384 9.30 7.14 -22.34
C PHE A 384 9.47 7.59 -23.78
N ALA A 385 10.19 8.69 -24.06
CA ALA A 385 10.64 8.99 -25.42
C ALA A 385 11.71 7.98 -25.88
N ASN A 386 12.38 7.31 -24.93
CA ASN A 386 13.31 6.23 -25.24
C ASN A 386 12.57 4.91 -25.52
N PRO A 387 12.67 4.34 -26.75
CA PRO A 387 12.01 3.08 -27.10
C PRO A 387 12.39 1.90 -26.22
N ILE A 388 13.57 1.90 -25.57
CA ILE A 388 14.00 0.85 -24.63
C ILE A 388 13.05 0.78 -23.44
N ASN A 389 12.52 1.90 -22.98
CA ASN A 389 11.52 1.93 -21.90
C ASN A 389 10.11 1.72 -22.45
N LEU A 390 9.74 2.45 -23.51
CA LEU A 390 8.36 2.49 -23.99
C LEU A 390 7.86 1.12 -24.46
N VAL A 391 8.55 0.50 -25.39
CA VAL A 391 8.03 -0.67 -26.14
C VAL A 391 7.91 -1.92 -25.24
N PRO A 392 8.96 -2.34 -24.51
CA PRO A 392 8.87 -3.53 -23.65
C PRO A 392 7.86 -3.38 -22.51
N LEU A 393 7.82 -2.19 -21.90
CA LEU A 393 6.94 -1.96 -20.76
C LEU A 393 5.48 -1.86 -21.19
N ALA A 394 5.19 -1.24 -22.34
CA ALA A 394 3.85 -1.23 -22.92
C ALA A 394 3.33 -2.65 -23.18
N ALA A 395 4.16 -3.51 -23.77
CA ALA A 395 3.80 -4.92 -23.99
C ALA A 395 3.53 -5.66 -22.66
N GLY A 396 4.44 -5.54 -21.68
CA GLY A 396 4.28 -6.18 -20.37
C GLY A 396 3.02 -5.72 -19.63
N ILE A 397 2.73 -4.42 -19.65
CA ILE A 397 1.55 -3.82 -19.02
C ILE A 397 0.26 -4.35 -19.66
N ILE A 398 0.16 -4.36 -20.98
CA ILE A 398 -1.04 -4.85 -21.66
C ILE A 398 -1.25 -6.33 -21.45
N ILE A 399 -0.20 -7.15 -21.47
CA ILE A 399 -0.26 -8.58 -21.13
C ILE A 399 -0.78 -8.75 -19.70
N GLY A 400 -0.22 -7.98 -18.75
CA GLY A 400 -0.61 -8.07 -17.33
C GLY A 400 -2.04 -7.65 -17.08
N ILE A 401 -2.48 -6.49 -17.59
CA ILE A 401 -3.82 -5.95 -17.35
C ILE A 401 -4.89 -6.75 -18.13
N GLY A 402 -4.56 -7.15 -19.34
CA GLY A 402 -5.47 -7.90 -20.23
C GLY A 402 -5.59 -9.39 -19.90
N ASP A 403 -4.86 -9.84 -18.89
CA ASP A 403 -4.80 -11.26 -18.48
C ASP A 403 -4.48 -12.22 -19.63
N VAL A 404 -3.53 -11.80 -20.50
CA VAL A 404 -3.09 -12.63 -21.64
C VAL A 404 -2.41 -13.88 -21.11
N THR A 405 -2.83 -15.03 -21.64
CA THR A 405 -2.35 -16.33 -21.19
C THR A 405 -1.44 -16.98 -22.23
N LEU A 406 -0.32 -17.54 -21.76
CA LEU A 406 0.57 -18.38 -22.53
C LEU A 406 0.52 -19.80 -21.95
N THR A 407 -0.07 -20.72 -22.70
CA THR A 407 -0.24 -22.12 -22.29
C THR A 407 0.93 -22.96 -22.79
N PHE A 408 1.63 -23.63 -21.90
CA PHE A 408 2.75 -24.53 -22.20
C PHE A 408 2.33 -26.01 -22.24
N SER A 409 1.36 -26.36 -21.39
CA SER A 409 0.74 -27.70 -21.32
C SER A 409 -0.65 -27.57 -20.72
N ASP A 410 -1.43 -28.68 -20.74
CA ASP A 410 -2.76 -28.72 -20.12
C ASP A 410 -2.73 -28.36 -18.63
N ASP A 411 -1.62 -28.64 -17.94
CA ASP A 411 -1.44 -28.38 -16.50
C ASP A 411 -0.69 -27.09 -16.19
N PHE A 412 -0.09 -26.42 -17.17
CA PHE A 412 0.75 -25.24 -16.92
C PHE A 412 0.52 -24.12 -17.91
N SER A 413 0.01 -22.99 -17.39
CA SER A 413 -0.11 -21.73 -18.12
C SER A 413 0.41 -20.58 -17.27
N LEU A 414 1.01 -19.60 -17.92
CA LEU A 414 1.36 -18.30 -17.35
C LEU A 414 0.40 -17.27 -17.88
N ASN A 415 -0.25 -16.54 -16.98
CA ASN A 415 -1.23 -15.52 -17.32
C ASN A 415 -0.99 -14.21 -16.58
N GLY A 416 -1.66 -13.17 -17.02
CA GLY A 416 -1.77 -11.89 -16.36
C GLY A 416 -0.48 -11.36 -15.78
N ILE A 417 -0.45 -11.17 -14.47
CA ILE A 417 0.66 -10.56 -13.74
C ILE A 417 1.98 -11.31 -13.94
N ALA A 418 1.96 -12.64 -13.91
CA ALA A 418 3.17 -13.45 -14.02
C ALA A 418 3.82 -13.26 -15.42
N LEU A 419 3.04 -13.47 -16.46
CA LEU A 419 3.52 -13.34 -17.84
C LEU A 419 3.90 -11.87 -18.15
N GLY A 420 3.06 -10.91 -17.79
CA GLY A 420 3.31 -9.49 -18.00
C GLY A 420 4.59 -8.99 -17.33
N SER A 421 4.84 -9.45 -16.08
CA SER A 421 6.06 -9.11 -15.35
C SER A 421 7.30 -9.70 -15.99
N ILE A 422 7.24 -10.98 -16.38
CA ILE A 422 8.36 -11.65 -17.07
C ILE A 422 8.66 -10.94 -18.40
N VAL A 423 7.62 -10.63 -19.18
CA VAL A 423 7.79 -9.91 -20.45
C VAL A 423 8.39 -8.52 -20.22
N ALA A 424 7.89 -7.75 -19.25
CA ALA A 424 8.43 -6.43 -18.93
C ALA A 424 9.93 -6.51 -18.59
N VAL A 425 10.33 -7.44 -17.72
CA VAL A 425 11.74 -7.62 -17.31
C VAL A 425 12.60 -8.09 -18.48
N VAL A 426 12.24 -9.21 -19.12
CA VAL A 426 13.07 -9.86 -20.15
C VAL A 426 13.16 -8.98 -21.40
N ALA A 427 12.02 -8.46 -21.88
CA ALA A 427 12.02 -7.63 -23.09
C ALA A 427 12.74 -6.31 -22.89
N TRP A 428 12.70 -5.69 -21.69
CA TRP A 428 13.45 -4.49 -21.39
C TRP A 428 14.98 -4.75 -21.47
N HIS A 429 15.46 -5.84 -20.86
CA HIS A 429 16.87 -6.20 -20.93
C HIS A 429 17.31 -6.55 -22.32
N LEU A 430 16.47 -7.27 -23.09
CA LEU A 430 16.72 -7.57 -24.48
C LEU A 430 16.78 -6.31 -25.34
N ALA A 431 15.81 -5.40 -25.21
CA ALA A 431 15.80 -4.11 -25.90
C ALA A 431 17.06 -3.31 -25.57
N ARG A 432 17.46 -3.23 -24.30
CA ARG A 432 18.70 -2.59 -23.89
C ARG A 432 19.94 -3.27 -24.50
N ALA A 433 19.96 -4.59 -24.61
CA ALA A 433 21.10 -5.30 -25.20
C ALA A 433 21.24 -5.00 -26.69
N LEU A 434 20.13 -4.95 -27.43
CA LEU A 434 20.07 -4.76 -28.87
C LEU A 434 20.14 -3.28 -29.31
N ALA A 435 19.78 -2.35 -28.44
CA ALA A 435 19.67 -0.93 -28.77
C ALA A 435 21.02 -0.30 -29.21
N PRO A 436 21.00 0.72 -30.08
CA PRO A 436 22.15 1.54 -30.44
C PRO A 436 22.77 2.28 -29.25
N ALA A 437 24.03 2.69 -29.38
CA ALA A 437 24.80 3.30 -28.29
C ALA A 437 24.21 4.64 -27.77
N ASP A 438 23.64 5.44 -28.66
CA ASP A 438 22.97 6.71 -28.34
C ASP A 438 21.74 6.52 -27.45
N MET A 439 20.88 5.53 -27.73
CA MET A 439 19.75 5.18 -26.90
C MET A 439 20.19 4.66 -25.53
N LYS A 440 21.27 3.83 -25.47
CA LYS A 440 21.84 3.37 -24.19
C LYS A 440 22.40 4.50 -23.35
N ALA A 441 23.04 5.49 -24.00
CA ALA A 441 23.58 6.68 -23.35
C ALA A 441 22.47 7.55 -22.73
N ALA A 442 21.29 7.60 -23.36
CA ALA A 442 20.13 8.31 -22.80
C ALA A 442 19.65 7.68 -21.48
N LEU A 443 19.61 6.34 -21.36
CA LEU A 443 19.27 5.65 -20.11
C LEU A 443 20.22 5.99 -18.95
N LEU A 444 21.49 6.24 -19.21
CA LEU A 444 22.46 6.58 -18.18
C LEU A 444 22.20 7.97 -17.57
N ARG A 445 21.45 8.84 -18.25
CA ARG A 445 21.07 10.16 -17.77
C ARG A 445 19.84 10.13 -16.86
N GLU A 446 19.03 9.07 -16.91
CA GLU A 446 17.82 8.91 -16.09
C GLU A 446 18.11 8.81 -14.58
N GLY A 447 19.31 8.37 -14.16
CA GLY A 447 19.66 8.16 -12.76
C GLY A 447 20.70 9.10 -12.17
N THR A 448 21.28 10.02 -12.96
CA THR A 448 22.52 10.72 -12.60
C THR A 448 22.36 12.14 -12.05
N HIS A 449 21.15 12.62 -11.80
CA HIS A 449 21.05 13.84 -10.99
C HIS A 449 21.06 13.47 -9.50
N PRO A 450 21.95 14.10 -8.68
CA PRO A 450 21.83 14.01 -7.24
C PRO A 450 20.37 14.37 -6.92
N ALA A 451 19.76 13.60 -6.03
CA ALA A 451 18.51 14.02 -5.42
C ALA A 451 18.74 15.48 -4.99
N SER A 452 18.26 16.41 -5.79
CA SER A 452 18.11 17.78 -5.31
C SER A 452 17.25 17.59 -4.10
N GLY A 453 17.85 17.81 -2.91
CA GLY A 453 17.12 17.79 -1.69
C GLY A 453 15.80 18.48 -2.01
N SER A 454 14.70 17.76 -1.90
CA SER A 454 13.41 18.38 -1.80
C SER A 454 13.50 19.19 -0.52
N THR A 455 14.09 20.37 -0.60
CA THR A 455 13.63 21.45 0.19
C THR A 455 12.14 21.50 -0.14
N LEU A 456 11.35 20.78 0.66
CA LEU A 456 10.06 21.30 1.01
C LEU A 456 10.40 22.69 1.54
N GLY A 457 10.49 23.65 0.59
CA GLY A 457 10.51 25.04 0.92
C GLY A 457 9.35 25.22 1.88
N HIS A 458 9.66 25.46 3.13
CA HIS A 458 8.83 26.32 3.90
C HIS A 458 8.75 27.57 3.02
N GLY A 459 7.68 27.69 2.24
CA GLY A 459 7.20 28.93 1.72
C GLY A 459 6.90 29.82 2.91
N SER A 460 7.93 30.43 3.43
CA SER A 460 7.87 31.68 4.15
C SER A 460 7.76 32.82 3.14
N ASP A 461 6.96 32.66 2.13
CA ASP A 461 6.38 33.74 1.36
C ASP A 461 4.97 34.00 1.90
N ALA A 462 4.90 34.28 3.20
CA ALA A 462 3.90 35.26 3.66
C ALA A 462 4.28 36.55 2.96
N PRO A 463 3.41 37.16 2.13
CA PRO A 463 3.68 38.46 1.57
C PRO A 463 3.95 39.40 2.73
N ASP A 464 5.05 40.15 2.64
CA ASP A 464 5.42 41.23 3.53
C ASP A 464 4.20 42.17 3.71
N PRO A 465 3.69 42.34 4.92
CA PRO A 465 2.54 43.22 5.14
C PRO A 465 2.82 44.68 4.77
N SER A 466 4.06 45.06 4.44
CA SER A 466 4.45 46.39 4.03
C SER A 466 4.28 46.67 2.53
N SER A 467 3.89 45.71 1.70
CA SER A 467 3.71 45.87 0.25
C SER A 467 2.24 46.07 -0.21
N VAL A 468 1.30 46.25 0.73
CA VAL A 468 -0.10 46.57 0.42
C VAL A 468 -0.34 48.04 0.70
N ASP A 469 0.31 48.92 -0.03
CA ASP A 469 -0.12 50.29 -0.22
C ASP A 469 0.13 50.68 -1.68
N GLU A 470 -0.93 51.20 -2.28
CA GLU A 470 -1.03 51.80 -3.62
C GLU A 470 -1.50 50.90 -4.79
N VAL A 471 -2.74 50.39 -4.71
CA VAL A 471 -3.60 50.33 -5.92
C VAL A 471 -5.07 50.44 -5.51
N GLY A 472 -5.72 51.55 -5.88
CA GLY A 472 -7.15 51.55 -6.15
C GLY A 472 -8.10 52.19 -5.15
N ARG A 473 -8.03 53.55 -4.91
CA ARG A 473 -9.26 54.29 -4.63
C ARG A 473 -9.87 54.78 -5.94
N PRO A 474 -11.16 54.60 -6.21
CA PRO A 474 -11.81 55.20 -7.38
C PRO A 474 -11.95 56.71 -7.16
N GLY A 475 -11.28 57.47 -8.05
CA GLY A 475 -11.41 58.92 -8.07
C GLY A 475 -12.81 59.34 -8.54
N VAL A 476 -13.41 60.25 -7.77
CA VAL A 476 -14.60 61.03 -8.09
C VAL A 476 -14.26 61.94 -9.25
N THR A 477 -14.96 61.80 -10.36
CA THR A 477 -14.93 62.71 -11.51
C THR A 477 -15.60 64.00 -11.16
N ASP A 478 -14.84 65.10 -11.19
CA ASP A 478 -15.41 66.47 -11.27
C ASP A 478 -15.09 67.03 -12.68
N GLY A 479 -16.14 67.45 -13.37
CA GLY A 479 -16.09 67.83 -14.75
C GLY A 479 -15.58 69.30 -14.91
N ARG A 480 -14.77 69.48 -15.95
CA ARG A 480 -14.71 70.77 -16.72
C ARG A 480 -14.00 70.53 -18.07
N THR A 481 -14.73 70.67 -19.13
CA THR A 481 -14.29 70.96 -20.52
C THR A 481 -14.05 72.42 -20.72
N PRO A 482 -13.60 72.93 -21.88
CA PRO A 482 -12.59 72.52 -22.79
C PRO A 482 -11.58 73.65 -23.18
N GLY A 483 -10.48 73.33 -23.81
CA GLY A 483 -9.57 74.34 -24.33
C GLY A 483 -8.79 73.82 -25.57
N THR A 484 -9.17 74.41 -26.67
CA THR A 484 -8.61 74.32 -28.03
C THR A 484 -7.10 74.65 -28.14
N GLY A 485 -6.41 74.03 -29.08
CA GLY A 485 -5.08 74.50 -29.57
C GLY A 485 -4.31 73.50 -30.41
N ALA A 486 -4.47 73.57 -31.60
CA ALA A 486 -3.83 73.39 -32.88
C ALA A 486 -2.29 73.38 -32.95
N HIS A 487 -1.80 72.76 -34.02
CA HIS A 487 -0.57 72.86 -34.82
C HIS A 487 0.57 71.87 -34.62
N SER A 488 0.65 71.05 -35.64
CA SER A 488 1.74 71.00 -36.67
C SER A 488 3.05 70.34 -36.27
N ARG A 489 3.37 69.25 -36.77
CA ARG A 489 4.10 68.77 -37.99
C ARG A 489 4.30 67.26 -37.91
#